data_db9d25b53da6f37304e5930fe90a2d9d
#
_entry.id   db9d25b53da6f37304e5930fe90a2d9d
#
_cell.length_a   1.000
_cell.length_b   1.000
_cell.length_c   1.000
_cell.angle_alpha   90.00
_cell.angle_beta   90.00
_cell.angle_gamma   90.00
#
_symmetry.space_group_name_H-M   'P 1'
#
loop_
_entity.id
_entity.type
_entity.pdbx_description
1 polymer ?
#
loop_
_entity_poly.entity_id
_entity_poly.type
_entity_poly.pdbx_seq_one_letter_code
_entity_poly.pdbx_strand_id
1 'polypeptide(L)'
;MGKAEEALQVIEDSLAIDKFNFGCRYEKYLITNAAEDLLTLRAMMRGEAHNYDEIALDYCAAGCWTEAASLWNVAIAEGSVTPMTYYYLGWCLVQGKLSGAEQAFADAANACPDYCFPNRLEAILALQCAMEQNPNDAKAPYYLGNLYYDKRQYDLALEAWETSAGLDDKFATIWRNLALANFNKKDEEATAIEYMERAFQLDTTDARVLMELDQLYKRVRRPHSERLAFLQQYPELIAQRDDLVLEEITLLNQTGEYEKAKTLLDAHIFHPWEGGEGKVPGQYQFARVELAKKALEAGNYSEAVSLLAECLEYPHHLGEGKLHGAQENDFYYFMGCAYEGLGQNDKAVECWEQAIVGPTEPAAAMYYNDAKPDKIFYQGLALLKLNRMDEANGRFHKLTTYGEKYLFDKVKMDYFAVSLPDLLIWEDDLTIRNVIHCKYMMALGYWGLNEKEKSVRLLSEVERLDINHQGIQAFRSLIG
;
A
#
# COMPACT_ATOMS: atom_id res chain seq x y z
N MET A 1 -16.60 37.23 -35.80
CA MET A 1 -15.62 38.30 -36.03
C MET A 1 -15.23 38.55 -37.50
N GLY A 2 -15.88 37.95 -38.46
CA GLY A 2 -15.86 38.30 -39.87
C GLY A 2 -14.62 37.92 -40.70
N LYS A 3 -13.70 37.11 -40.15
CA LYS A 3 -12.48 36.64 -40.84
C LYS A 3 -12.41 35.11 -40.93
N ALA A 4 -13.51 34.46 -41.26
CA ALA A 4 -13.61 33.01 -41.27
C ALA A 4 -12.58 32.32 -42.19
N GLU A 5 -12.32 32.88 -43.38
CA GLU A 5 -11.35 32.32 -44.35
C GLU A 5 -9.92 32.37 -43.80
N GLU A 6 -9.53 33.55 -43.23
CA GLU A 6 -8.19 33.70 -42.62
C GLU A 6 -8.02 32.74 -41.42
N ALA A 7 -9.06 32.57 -40.57
CA ALA A 7 -9.05 31.66 -39.44
C ALA A 7 -8.92 30.19 -39.88
N LEU A 8 -9.67 29.78 -40.93
CA LEU A 8 -9.57 28.41 -41.46
C LEU A 8 -8.17 28.12 -42.00
N GLN A 9 -7.53 29.07 -42.66
CA GLN A 9 -6.15 28.87 -43.14
C GLN A 9 -5.18 28.63 -41.98
N VAL A 10 -5.25 29.45 -40.92
CA VAL A 10 -4.41 29.25 -39.72
C VAL A 10 -4.66 27.91 -39.04
N ILE A 11 -5.92 27.50 -38.98
CA ILE A 11 -6.32 26.19 -38.43
C ILE A 11 -5.72 25.05 -39.26
N GLU A 12 -5.82 25.11 -40.59
CA GLU A 12 -5.26 24.08 -41.49
C GLU A 12 -3.73 24.00 -41.36
N ASP A 13 -3.07 25.14 -41.28
CA ASP A 13 -1.62 25.20 -41.06
C ASP A 13 -1.22 24.59 -39.71
N SER A 14 -1.98 24.83 -38.64
CA SER A 14 -1.77 24.23 -37.33
C SER A 14 -2.03 22.71 -37.34
N LEU A 15 -3.10 22.27 -38.00
CA LEU A 15 -3.45 20.86 -38.11
C LEU A 15 -2.47 20.07 -39.01
N ALA A 16 -1.76 20.75 -39.93
CA ALA A 16 -0.69 20.13 -40.69
C ALA A 16 0.56 19.83 -39.82
N ILE A 17 0.77 20.64 -38.77
CA ILE A 17 1.85 20.44 -37.78
C ILE A 17 1.42 19.40 -36.74
N ASP A 18 0.25 19.60 -36.13
CA ASP A 18 -0.30 18.71 -35.10
C ASP A 18 -1.77 18.34 -35.39
N LYS A 19 -1.96 17.17 -35.94
CA LYS A 19 -3.30 16.63 -36.21
C LYS A 19 -4.16 16.40 -34.97
N PHE A 20 -3.56 16.34 -33.77
CA PHE A 20 -4.24 16.16 -32.48
C PHE A 20 -4.54 17.48 -31.77
N ASN A 21 -4.34 18.64 -32.42
CA ASN A 21 -4.79 19.90 -31.88
C ASN A 21 -6.31 19.95 -31.84
N PHE A 22 -6.91 19.50 -30.77
CA PHE A 22 -8.35 19.41 -30.59
C PHE A 22 -9.02 20.77 -30.58
N GLY A 23 -8.38 21.82 -30.02
CA GLY A 23 -8.87 23.21 -30.07
C GLY A 23 -9.06 23.67 -31.50
N CYS A 24 -8.04 23.52 -32.35
CA CYS A 24 -8.15 23.88 -33.77
C CYS A 24 -9.22 23.07 -34.51
N ARG A 25 -9.41 21.80 -34.19
CA ARG A 25 -10.47 20.99 -34.77
C ARG A 25 -11.85 21.43 -34.34
N TYR A 26 -12.02 21.81 -33.10
CA TYR A 26 -13.30 22.32 -32.61
C TYR A 26 -13.59 23.72 -33.22
N GLU A 27 -12.63 24.63 -33.30
CA GLU A 27 -12.75 25.89 -34.00
C GLU A 27 -13.13 25.72 -35.49
N LYS A 28 -12.52 24.72 -36.18
CA LYS A 28 -12.92 24.38 -37.53
C LYS A 28 -14.38 24.03 -37.62
N TYR A 29 -14.86 23.15 -36.74
CA TYR A 29 -16.27 22.77 -36.68
C TYR A 29 -17.18 23.97 -36.41
N LEU A 30 -16.81 24.84 -35.45
CA LEU A 30 -17.60 26.03 -35.12
C LEU A 30 -17.73 27.00 -36.33
N ILE A 31 -16.67 27.12 -37.17
CA ILE A 31 -16.68 27.96 -38.34
C ILE A 31 -17.44 27.34 -39.51
N THR A 32 -17.19 26.06 -39.78
CA THR A 32 -17.75 25.37 -40.95
C THR A 32 -19.16 24.81 -40.70
N ASN A 33 -19.50 24.50 -39.46
CA ASN A 33 -20.69 23.78 -39.07
C ASN A 33 -20.88 22.43 -39.83
N ALA A 34 -19.77 21.87 -40.32
CA ALA A 34 -19.78 20.64 -41.10
C ALA A 34 -19.79 19.43 -40.21
N ALA A 35 -20.74 18.50 -40.45
CA ALA A 35 -20.85 17.25 -39.68
C ALA A 35 -19.58 16.41 -39.77
N GLU A 36 -18.85 16.45 -40.89
CA GLU A 36 -17.59 15.70 -41.05
C GLU A 36 -16.49 16.19 -40.11
N ASP A 37 -16.40 17.53 -39.90
CA ASP A 37 -15.41 18.10 -38.96
C ASP A 37 -15.70 17.69 -37.53
N LEU A 38 -16.99 17.65 -37.15
CA LEU A 38 -17.40 17.12 -35.84
C LEU A 38 -17.10 15.62 -35.70
N LEU A 39 -17.41 14.81 -36.70
CA LEU A 39 -17.10 13.37 -36.68
C LEU A 39 -15.60 13.11 -36.56
N THR A 40 -14.78 13.92 -37.24
CA THR A 40 -13.32 13.83 -37.16
C THR A 40 -12.82 14.19 -35.76
N LEU A 41 -13.34 15.26 -35.15
CA LEU A 41 -13.02 15.64 -33.77
C LEU A 41 -13.35 14.51 -32.81
N ARG A 42 -14.57 13.99 -32.87
CA ARG A 42 -15.06 12.88 -32.02
C ARG A 42 -14.19 11.64 -32.14
N ALA A 43 -13.87 11.21 -33.37
CA ALA A 43 -13.00 10.07 -33.62
C ALA A 43 -11.61 10.24 -33.01
N MET A 44 -11.08 11.46 -33.00
CA MET A 44 -9.74 11.75 -32.45
C MET A 44 -9.75 11.95 -30.94
N MET A 45 -10.85 12.38 -30.36
CA MET A 45 -11.03 12.44 -28.89
C MET A 45 -11.19 11.08 -28.25
N ARG A 46 -11.52 10.05 -29.02
CA ARG A 46 -11.48 8.62 -28.64
C ARG A 46 -12.36 8.24 -27.44
N GLY A 47 -13.43 8.98 -27.19
CA GLY A 47 -14.31 8.74 -26.05
C GLY A 47 -13.76 9.18 -24.70
N GLU A 48 -12.61 9.87 -24.67
CA GLU A 48 -11.96 10.32 -23.45
C GLU A 48 -12.57 11.62 -22.92
N ALA A 49 -13.31 11.55 -21.81
CA ALA A 49 -13.97 12.72 -21.21
C ALA A 49 -13.00 13.87 -20.92
N HIS A 50 -11.78 13.57 -20.44
CA HIS A 50 -10.79 14.58 -20.12
C HIS A 50 -10.35 15.42 -21.33
N ASN A 51 -10.35 14.86 -22.54
CA ASN A 51 -10.04 15.63 -23.74
C ASN A 51 -11.08 16.73 -23.99
N TYR A 52 -12.37 16.42 -23.73
CA TYR A 52 -13.46 17.40 -23.84
C TYR A 52 -13.39 18.42 -22.71
N ASP A 53 -13.14 17.96 -21.46
CA ASP A 53 -13.06 18.82 -20.28
C ASP A 53 -11.94 19.87 -20.45
N GLU A 54 -10.75 19.47 -20.90
CA GLU A 54 -9.62 20.39 -21.09
C GLU A 54 -9.94 21.51 -22.08
N ILE A 55 -10.43 21.16 -23.26
CA ILE A 55 -10.74 22.16 -24.27
C ILE A 55 -11.91 23.05 -23.84
N ALA A 56 -12.97 22.48 -23.26
CA ALA A 56 -14.10 23.26 -22.80
C ALA A 56 -13.73 24.23 -21.67
N LEU A 57 -12.83 23.85 -20.76
CA LEU A 57 -12.31 24.71 -19.71
C LEU A 57 -11.47 25.87 -20.28
N ASP A 58 -10.71 25.66 -21.37
CA ASP A 58 -10.01 26.75 -22.09
C ASP A 58 -11.01 27.75 -22.66
N TYR A 59 -12.14 27.30 -23.22
CA TYR A 59 -13.22 28.20 -23.67
C TYR A 59 -13.84 28.95 -22.49
N CYS A 60 -14.03 28.31 -21.34
CA CYS A 60 -14.50 29.00 -20.13
C CYS A 60 -13.51 30.07 -19.67
N ALA A 61 -12.21 29.79 -19.69
CA ALA A 61 -11.17 30.77 -19.36
C ALA A 61 -11.17 31.96 -20.29
N ALA A 62 -11.55 31.75 -21.56
CA ALA A 62 -11.72 32.81 -22.54
C ALA A 62 -13.09 33.54 -22.46
N GLY A 63 -14.00 33.11 -21.58
CA GLY A 63 -15.35 33.65 -21.48
C GLY A 63 -16.31 33.17 -22.56
N CYS A 64 -15.94 32.16 -23.35
CA CYS A 64 -16.74 31.59 -24.44
C CYS A 64 -17.65 30.47 -23.91
N TRP A 65 -18.58 30.86 -23.05
CA TRP A 65 -19.42 29.90 -22.27
C TRP A 65 -20.34 29.05 -23.15
N THR A 66 -20.84 29.62 -24.27
CA THR A 66 -21.71 28.90 -25.20
C THR A 66 -20.98 27.80 -25.95
N GLU A 67 -19.78 28.09 -26.39
CA GLU A 67 -18.89 27.13 -27.07
C GLU A 67 -18.44 26.03 -26.15
N ALA A 68 -18.07 26.36 -24.91
CA ALA A 68 -17.73 25.39 -23.87
C ALA A 68 -18.89 24.43 -23.58
N ALA A 69 -20.09 24.97 -23.33
CA ALA A 69 -21.30 24.18 -23.08
C ALA A 69 -21.66 23.27 -24.28
N SER A 70 -21.50 23.79 -25.50
CA SER A 70 -21.74 23.01 -26.72
C SER A 70 -20.78 21.82 -26.82
N LEU A 71 -19.52 21.98 -26.46
CA LEU A 71 -18.53 20.91 -26.51
C LEU A 71 -18.84 19.81 -25.46
N TRP A 72 -19.21 20.16 -24.23
CA TRP A 72 -19.64 19.19 -23.23
C TRP A 72 -20.93 18.47 -23.67
N ASN A 73 -21.87 19.15 -24.29
CA ASN A 73 -23.07 18.48 -24.84
C ASN A 73 -22.72 17.46 -25.94
N VAL A 74 -21.67 17.69 -26.72
CA VAL A 74 -21.14 16.69 -27.66
C VAL A 74 -20.61 15.48 -26.89
N ALA A 75 -19.81 15.68 -25.84
CA ALA A 75 -19.30 14.61 -24.98
C ALA A 75 -20.42 13.78 -24.35
N ILE A 76 -21.44 14.44 -23.80
CA ILE A 76 -22.63 13.81 -23.19
C ILE A 76 -23.40 12.96 -24.21
N ALA A 77 -23.61 13.49 -25.41
CA ALA A 77 -24.32 12.77 -26.46
C ALA A 77 -23.58 11.48 -26.93
N GLU A 78 -22.28 11.40 -26.69
CA GLU A 78 -21.45 10.22 -26.99
C GLU A 78 -21.27 9.28 -25.81
N GLY A 79 -21.69 9.65 -24.61
CA GLY A 79 -21.40 8.92 -23.39
C GLY A 79 -19.94 9.06 -22.91
N SER A 80 -19.20 10.03 -23.45
CA SER A 80 -17.79 10.34 -23.05
C SER A 80 -17.79 11.29 -21.85
N VAL A 81 -18.21 10.80 -20.68
CA VAL A 81 -18.50 11.63 -19.51
C VAL A 81 -17.94 11.01 -18.21
N THR A 82 -17.58 11.89 -17.30
CA THR A 82 -17.39 11.63 -15.88
C THR A 82 -18.39 12.48 -15.09
N PRO A 83 -18.58 12.24 -13.79
CA PRO A 83 -19.33 13.18 -12.94
C PRO A 83 -18.85 14.62 -13.07
N MET A 84 -17.52 14.84 -13.21
CA MET A 84 -16.94 16.19 -13.37
C MET A 84 -17.38 16.89 -14.66
N THR A 85 -17.62 16.16 -15.73
CA THR A 85 -18.14 16.73 -16.98
C THR A 85 -19.47 17.47 -16.76
N TYR A 86 -20.37 16.88 -15.97
CA TYR A 86 -21.65 17.53 -15.61
C TYR A 86 -21.47 18.68 -14.64
N TYR A 87 -20.57 18.60 -13.65
CA TYR A 87 -20.26 19.70 -12.75
C TYR A 87 -19.66 20.90 -13.49
N TYR A 88 -18.71 20.67 -14.40
CA TYR A 88 -18.14 21.72 -15.24
C TYR A 88 -19.19 22.36 -16.15
N LEU A 89 -20.05 21.55 -16.79
CA LEU A 89 -21.15 22.05 -17.59
C LEU A 89 -22.10 22.92 -16.75
N GLY A 90 -22.53 22.45 -15.60
CA GLY A 90 -23.40 23.20 -14.69
C GLY A 90 -22.82 24.56 -14.30
N TRP A 91 -21.53 24.56 -13.88
CA TRP A 91 -20.80 25.79 -13.56
C TRP A 91 -20.70 26.72 -14.78
N CYS A 92 -20.35 26.20 -15.94
CA CYS A 92 -20.28 26.97 -17.18
C CYS A 92 -21.64 27.64 -17.51
N LEU A 93 -22.73 26.90 -17.41
CA LEU A 93 -24.08 27.42 -17.66
C LEU A 93 -24.47 28.53 -16.68
N VAL A 94 -24.11 28.41 -15.39
CA VAL A 94 -24.33 29.47 -14.40
C VAL A 94 -23.52 30.72 -14.75
N GLN A 95 -22.21 30.58 -15.01
CA GLN A 95 -21.34 31.72 -15.33
C GLN A 95 -21.74 32.41 -16.62
N GLY A 96 -22.11 31.63 -17.64
CA GLY A 96 -22.57 32.15 -18.93
C GLY A 96 -24.01 32.67 -18.92
N LYS A 97 -24.73 32.57 -17.79
CA LYS A 97 -26.17 32.89 -17.68
C LYS A 97 -27.02 32.15 -18.70
N LEU A 98 -26.66 30.90 -18.98
CA LEU A 98 -27.34 29.99 -19.88
C LEU A 98 -28.35 29.13 -19.11
N SER A 99 -29.33 28.57 -19.79
CA SER A 99 -30.31 27.65 -19.17
C SER A 99 -29.76 26.22 -19.06
N GLY A 100 -30.30 25.44 -18.10
CA GLY A 100 -30.00 24.00 -17.99
C GLY A 100 -29.02 23.62 -16.86
N ALA A 101 -28.52 24.59 -16.10
CA ALA A 101 -27.59 24.33 -14.99
C ALA A 101 -28.16 23.39 -13.92
N GLU A 102 -29.45 23.53 -13.55
CA GLU A 102 -30.12 22.67 -12.57
C GLU A 102 -30.10 21.19 -13.01
N GLN A 103 -30.39 20.93 -14.28
CA GLN A 103 -30.34 19.57 -14.83
C GLN A 103 -28.92 19.02 -14.83
N ALA A 104 -27.94 19.80 -15.24
CA ALA A 104 -26.52 19.38 -15.25
C ALA A 104 -26.05 19.00 -13.84
N PHE A 105 -26.37 19.78 -12.80
CA PHE A 105 -26.04 19.42 -11.41
C PHE A 105 -26.81 18.21 -10.89
N ALA A 106 -28.06 18.04 -11.32
CA ALA A 106 -28.82 16.82 -10.99
C ALA A 106 -28.21 15.57 -11.63
N ASP A 107 -27.78 15.66 -12.89
CA ASP A 107 -27.11 14.55 -13.59
C ASP A 107 -25.76 14.24 -12.93
N ALA A 108 -24.99 15.25 -12.53
CA ALA A 108 -23.74 15.09 -11.79
C ALA A 108 -23.95 14.34 -10.46
N ALA A 109 -24.93 14.76 -9.66
CA ALA A 109 -25.26 14.14 -8.38
C ALA A 109 -25.71 12.67 -8.53
N ASN A 110 -26.34 12.31 -9.65
CA ASN A 110 -26.81 10.95 -9.92
C ASN A 110 -25.77 10.06 -10.63
N ALA A 111 -24.70 10.65 -11.16
CA ALA A 111 -23.65 9.88 -11.86
C ALA A 111 -22.91 8.94 -10.90
N CYS A 112 -22.40 7.81 -11.44
CA CYS A 112 -21.57 6.89 -10.66
C CYS A 112 -20.29 7.57 -10.20
N PRO A 113 -19.93 7.51 -8.90
CA PRO A 113 -18.74 8.17 -8.40
C PRO A 113 -17.43 7.40 -8.68
N ASP A 114 -17.52 6.19 -9.16
CA ASP A 114 -16.36 5.32 -9.35
C ASP A 114 -15.39 5.91 -10.38
N TYR A 115 -14.09 5.78 -10.08
CA TYR A 115 -12.99 6.23 -10.95
C TYR A 115 -13.01 7.72 -11.30
N CYS A 116 -13.73 8.56 -10.54
CA CYS A 116 -13.75 10.01 -10.72
C CYS A 116 -12.85 10.72 -9.70
N PHE A 117 -11.73 11.29 -10.19
CA PHE A 117 -10.73 11.95 -9.36
C PHE A 117 -10.49 13.37 -9.89
N PRO A 118 -11.15 14.40 -9.34
CA PRO A 118 -10.90 15.78 -9.74
C PRO A 118 -9.46 16.17 -9.43
N ASN A 119 -8.75 16.75 -10.40
CA ASN A 119 -7.34 17.07 -10.30
C ASN A 119 -6.99 18.50 -10.72
N ARG A 120 -7.94 19.24 -11.32
CA ARG A 120 -7.77 20.60 -11.80
C ARG A 120 -8.30 21.62 -10.79
N LEU A 121 -7.68 22.80 -10.77
CA LEU A 121 -8.13 23.86 -9.84
C LEU A 121 -9.51 24.39 -10.19
N GLU A 122 -9.90 24.40 -11.48
CA GLU A 122 -11.23 24.78 -11.94
C GLU A 122 -12.34 23.91 -11.33
N ALA A 123 -12.01 22.65 -10.95
CA ALA A 123 -12.95 21.79 -10.25
C ALA A 123 -13.43 22.39 -8.93
N ILE A 124 -12.59 23.16 -8.22
CA ILE A 124 -12.99 23.84 -6.99
C ILE A 124 -14.16 24.78 -7.27
N LEU A 125 -14.06 25.60 -8.32
CA LEU A 125 -15.11 26.56 -8.69
C LEU A 125 -16.40 25.86 -9.10
N ALA A 126 -16.27 24.79 -9.88
CA ALA A 126 -17.42 24.01 -10.36
C ALA A 126 -18.14 23.30 -9.19
N LEU A 127 -17.38 22.68 -8.29
CA LEU A 127 -17.95 21.95 -7.14
C LEU A 127 -18.53 22.89 -6.10
N GLN A 128 -17.89 24.02 -5.81
CA GLN A 128 -18.47 25.04 -4.93
C GLN A 128 -19.78 25.62 -5.49
N CYS A 129 -19.81 25.89 -6.79
CA CYS A 129 -21.04 26.31 -7.47
C CYS A 129 -22.13 25.24 -7.38
N ALA A 130 -21.77 23.97 -7.54
CA ALA A 130 -22.71 22.85 -7.39
C ALA A 130 -23.30 22.77 -5.97
N MET A 131 -22.48 22.93 -4.94
CA MET A 131 -22.93 22.94 -3.54
C MET A 131 -23.90 24.11 -3.24
N GLU A 132 -23.70 25.27 -3.90
CA GLU A 132 -24.61 26.42 -3.80
C GLU A 132 -25.95 26.19 -4.54
N GLN A 133 -25.89 25.58 -5.74
CA GLN A 133 -27.06 25.41 -6.62
C GLN A 133 -27.87 24.14 -6.28
N ASN A 134 -27.22 23.11 -5.75
CA ASN A 134 -27.84 21.86 -5.30
C ASN A 134 -27.35 21.47 -3.89
N PRO A 135 -27.83 22.12 -2.82
CA PRO A 135 -27.35 21.89 -1.46
C PRO A 135 -27.57 20.48 -0.90
N ASN A 136 -28.33 19.63 -1.59
CA ASN A 136 -28.58 18.24 -1.20
C ASN A 136 -27.63 17.24 -1.90
N ASP A 137 -26.74 17.71 -2.71
CA ASP A 137 -25.75 16.86 -3.41
C ASP A 137 -24.60 16.48 -2.47
N ALA A 138 -24.61 15.25 -1.99
CA ALA A 138 -23.52 14.71 -1.17
C ALA A 138 -22.22 14.47 -1.94
N LYS A 139 -22.28 14.34 -3.27
CA LYS A 139 -21.09 14.01 -4.08
C LYS A 139 -20.22 15.22 -4.41
N ALA A 140 -20.81 16.40 -4.56
CA ALA A 140 -20.03 17.63 -4.80
C ALA A 140 -19.02 17.88 -3.67
N PRO A 141 -19.38 17.92 -2.36
CA PRO A 141 -18.41 18.05 -1.29
C PRO A 141 -17.47 16.84 -1.17
N TYR A 142 -17.90 15.62 -1.53
CA TYR A 142 -17.02 14.46 -1.59
C TYR A 142 -15.86 14.65 -2.57
N TYR A 143 -16.14 15.08 -3.81
CA TYR A 143 -15.11 15.33 -4.81
C TYR A 143 -14.22 16.51 -4.43
N LEU A 144 -14.80 17.54 -3.83
CA LEU A 144 -14.03 18.70 -3.34
C LEU A 144 -13.05 18.28 -2.24
N GLY A 145 -13.49 17.45 -1.31
CA GLY A 145 -12.63 16.87 -0.28
C GLY A 145 -11.49 16.02 -0.85
N ASN A 146 -11.76 15.20 -1.88
CA ASN A 146 -10.73 14.43 -2.55
C ASN A 146 -9.65 15.34 -3.17
N LEU A 147 -10.07 16.41 -3.84
CA LEU A 147 -9.15 17.38 -4.43
C LEU A 147 -8.33 18.12 -3.37
N TYR A 148 -8.97 18.58 -2.29
CA TYR A 148 -8.27 19.24 -1.20
C TYR A 148 -7.26 18.32 -0.52
N TYR A 149 -7.59 17.04 -0.32
CA TYR A 149 -6.67 16.08 0.27
C TYR A 149 -5.43 15.84 -0.60
N ASP A 150 -5.63 15.68 -1.92
CA ASP A 150 -4.53 15.59 -2.90
C ASP A 150 -3.63 16.85 -2.86
N LYS A 151 -4.22 18.03 -2.75
CA LYS A 151 -3.49 19.30 -2.64
C LYS A 151 -2.98 19.59 -1.22
N ARG A 152 -3.03 18.62 -0.30
CA ARG A 152 -2.57 18.71 1.09
C ARG A 152 -3.27 19.78 1.92
N GLN A 153 -4.49 20.15 1.54
CA GLN A 153 -5.36 21.05 2.30
C GLN A 153 -6.27 20.20 3.21
N TYR A 154 -5.66 19.51 4.19
CA TYR A 154 -6.30 18.43 4.95
C TYR A 154 -7.51 18.90 5.78
N ASP A 155 -7.45 20.11 6.38
CA ASP A 155 -8.56 20.64 7.14
C ASP A 155 -9.78 20.93 6.26
N LEU A 156 -9.57 21.52 5.07
CA LEU A 156 -10.63 21.75 4.09
C LEU A 156 -11.19 20.43 3.54
N ALA A 157 -10.33 19.42 3.37
CA ALA A 157 -10.77 18.10 2.94
C ALA A 157 -11.71 17.44 3.96
N LEU A 158 -11.34 17.48 5.25
CA LEU A 158 -12.17 16.96 6.33
C LEU A 158 -13.52 17.66 6.40
N GLU A 159 -13.55 19.00 6.39
CA GLU A 159 -14.79 19.79 6.40
C GLU A 159 -15.72 19.43 5.22
N ALA A 160 -15.15 19.27 4.03
CA ALA A 160 -15.90 18.89 2.83
C ALA A 160 -16.46 17.45 2.95
N TRP A 161 -15.67 16.50 3.43
CA TRP A 161 -16.13 15.11 3.63
C TRP A 161 -17.15 14.99 4.77
N GLU A 162 -17.01 15.75 5.86
CA GLU A 162 -18.00 15.81 6.94
C GLU A 162 -19.33 16.38 6.42
N THR A 163 -19.28 17.40 5.57
CA THR A 163 -20.47 17.94 4.89
C THR A 163 -21.12 16.85 4.03
N SER A 164 -20.34 16.12 3.26
CA SER A 164 -20.81 15.02 2.42
C SER A 164 -21.46 13.90 3.26
N ALA A 165 -20.79 13.47 4.35
CA ALA A 165 -21.31 12.46 5.28
C ALA A 165 -22.61 12.90 5.98
N GLY A 166 -22.76 14.20 6.22
CA GLY A 166 -23.99 14.77 6.77
C GLY A 166 -25.16 14.75 5.80
N LEU A 167 -24.88 14.80 4.49
CA LEU A 167 -25.91 14.75 3.42
C LEU A 167 -26.28 13.31 3.04
N ASP A 168 -25.31 12.41 3.00
CA ASP A 168 -25.53 10.98 2.74
C ASP A 168 -24.64 10.13 3.68
N ASP A 169 -25.25 9.67 4.77
CA ASP A 169 -24.58 8.87 5.78
C ASP A 169 -24.39 7.39 5.39
N LYS A 170 -24.88 6.99 4.20
CA LYS A 170 -24.75 5.64 3.64
C LYS A 170 -23.66 5.51 2.60
N PHE A 171 -23.00 6.59 2.24
CA PHE A 171 -21.93 6.57 1.27
C PHE A 171 -20.61 6.05 1.91
N ALA A 172 -20.36 4.76 1.82
CA ALA A 172 -19.26 4.05 2.49
C ALA A 172 -17.88 4.69 2.26
N THR A 173 -17.59 5.13 1.03
CA THR A 173 -16.29 5.71 0.65
C THR A 173 -15.97 6.99 1.44
N ILE A 174 -16.96 7.79 1.84
CA ILE A 174 -16.74 8.98 2.64
C ILE A 174 -16.21 8.61 4.03
N TRP A 175 -16.82 7.63 4.66
CA TRP A 175 -16.41 7.16 5.99
C TRP A 175 -14.99 6.58 5.96
N ARG A 176 -14.66 5.86 4.88
CA ARG A 176 -13.28 5.42 4.64
C ARG A 176 -12.31 6.60 4.53
N ASN A 177 -12.63 7.62 3.75
CA ASN A 177 -11.78 8.80 3.56
C ASN A 177 -11.61 9.59 4.86
N LEU A 178 -12.69 9.76 5.62
CA LEU A 178 -12.66 10.38 6.96
C LEU A 178 -11.79 9.58 7.93
N ALA A 179 -11.87 8.24 7.91
CA ALA A 179 -11.02 7.39 8.73
C ALA A 179 -9.54 7.61 8.42
N LEU A 180 -9.17 7.61 7.13
CA LEU A 180 -7.80 7.85 6.68
C LEU A 180 -7.26 9.21 7.13
N ALA A 181 -8.05 10.26 6.97
CA ALA A 181 -7.62 11.61 7.34
C ALA A 181 -7.49 11.78 8.86
N ASN A 182 -8.42 11.21 9.65
CA ASN A 182 -8.34 11.27 11.10
C ASN A 182 -7.13 10.54 11.64
N PHE A 183 -6.82 9.34 11.12
CA PHE A 183 -5.61 8.62 11.52
C PHE A 183 -4.33 9.33 11.09
N ASN A 184 -4.21 9.62 9.78
CA ASN A 184 -2.95 10.06 9.19
C ASN A 184 -2.63 11.54 9.46
N LYS A 185 -3.61 12.38 9.76
CA LYS A 185 -3.43 13.86 9.82
C LYS A 185 -3.88 14.49 11.13
N LYS A 186 -4.67 13.77 11.93
CA LYS A 186 -5.19 14.28 13.21
C LYS A 186 -4.75 13.46 14.42
N ASP A 187 -4.11 12.30 14.21
CA ASP A 187 -3.75 11.34 15.28
C ASP A 187 -4.96 10.89 16.12
N GLU A 188 -6.16 10.84 15.50
CA GLU A 188 -7.42 10.48 16.13
C GLU A 188 -7.75 8.99 15.90
N GLU A 189 -6.96 8.09 16.55
CA GLU A 189 -7.07 6.63 16.35
C GLU A 189 -8.49 6.10 16.59
N ALA A 190 -9.16 6.52 17.67
CA ALA A 190 -10.49 6.03 18.03
C ALA A 190 -11.55 6.41 16.99
N THR A 191 -11.53 7.65 16.53
CA THR A 191 -12.42 8.16 15.48
C THR A 191 -12.17 7.45 14.15
N ALA A 192 -10.89 7.22 13.83
CA ALA A 192 -10.52 6.51 12.61
C ALA A 192 -11.05 5.07 12.60
N ILE A 193 -10.96 4.35 13.72
CA ILE A 193 -11.52 3.00 13.87
C ILE A 193 -13.04 3.03 13.68
N GLU A 194 -13.75 3.91 14.38
CA GLU A 194 -15.21 4.03 14.27
C GLU A 194 -15.65 4.26 12.82
N TYR A 195 -14.99 5.18 12.12
CA TYR A 195 -15.33 5.52 10.74
C TYR A 195 -14.99 4.40 9.77
N MET A 196 -13.87 3.69 9.98
CA MET A 196 -13.47 2.59 9.10
C MET A 196 -14.37 1.36 9.31
N GLU A 197 -14.76 1.07 10.56
CA GLU A 197 -15.75 0.04 10.88
C GLU A 197 -17.11 0.38 10.26
N ARG A 198 -17.54 1.66 10.30
CA ARG A 198 -18.76 2.11 9.64
C ARG A 198 -18.69 1.97 8.13
N ALA A 199 -17.56 2.32 7.49
CA ALA A 199 -17.35 2.14 6.05
C ALA A 199 -17.53 0.68 5.65
N PHE A 200 -16.92 -0.24 6.40
CA PHE A 200 -17.05 -1.67 6.13
C PHE A 200 -18.46 -2.21 6.42
N GLN A 201 -19.15 -1.73 7.46
CA GLN A 201 -20.53 -2.12 7.76
C GLN A 201 -21.52 -1.68 6.67
N LEU A 202 -21.26 -0.56 5.98
CA LEU A 202 -22.09 -0.06 4.89
C LEU A 202 -21.89 -0.87 3.61
N ASP A 203 -20.70 -1.44 3.40
CA ASP A 203 -20.42 -2.36 2.29
C ASP A 203 -19.49 -3.49 2.76
N THR A 204 -20.10 -4.57 3.22
CA THR A 204 -19.39 -5.78 3.66
C THR A 204 -18.90 -6.67 2.53
N THR A 205 -18.99 -6.20 1.28
CA THR A 205 -18.52 -6.94 0.08
C THR A 205 -17.19 -6.39 -0.45
N ASP A 206 -16.73 -5.26 0.06
CA ASP A 206 -15.48 -4.64 -0.37
C ASP A 206 -14.27 -5.26 0.37
N ALA A 207 -13.58 -6.16 -0.33
CA ALA A 207 -12.36 -6.81 0.18
C ALA A 207 -11.21 -5.82 0.43
N ARG A 208 -11.18 -4.67 -0.27
CA ARG A 208 -10.18 -3.64 -0.04
C ARG A 208 -10.43 -2.93 1.29
N VAL A 209 -11.67 -2.57 1.59
CA VAL A 209 -12.03 -1.93 2.86
C VAL A 209 -11.78 -2.88 4.03
N LEU A 210 -12.04 -4.20 3.86
CA LEU A 210 -11.69 -5.22 4.85
C LEU A 210 -10.17 -5.24 5.13
N MET A 211 -9.34 -5.22 4.07
CA MET A 211 -7.88 -5.18 4.20
C MET A 211 -7.43 -3.90 4.91
N GLU A 212 -7.95 -2.75 4.52
CA GLU A 212 -7.60 -1.46 5.13
C GLU A 212 -8.00 -1.39 6.61
N LEU A 213 -9.16 -1.95 6.98
CA LEU A 213 -9.63 -2.04 8.37
C LEU A 213 -8.72 -2.93 9.20
N ASP A 214 -8.34 -4.10 8.68
CA ASP A 214 -7.40 -4.98 9.38
C ASP A 214 -6.03 -4.34 9.56
N GLN A 215 -5.52 -3.62 8.54
CA GLN A 215 -4.27 -2.86 8.67
C GLN A 215 -4.39 -1.74 9.72
N LEU A 216 -5.54 -1.08 9.84
CA LEU A 216 -5.78 -0.13 10.94
C LEU A 216 -5.74 -0.82 12.30
N TYR A 217 -6.39 -1.96 12.45
CA TYR A 217 -6.33 -2.76 13.67
C TYR A 217 -4.89 -3.18 14.02
N LYS A 218 -4.08 -3.49 13.03
CA LYS A 218 -2.64 -3.76 13.18
C LYS A 218 -1.89 -2.55 13.73
N ARG A 219 -2.16 -1.35 13.19
CA ARG A 219 -1.55 -0.09 13.63
C ARG A 219 -1.89 0.26 15.08
N VAL A 220 -3.15 0.10 15.46
CA VAL A 220 -3.60 0.33 16.85
C VAL A 220 -3.32 -0.85 17.79
N ARG A 221 -2.53 -1.81 17.34
CA ARG A 221 -2.03 -2.94 18.13
C ARG A 221 -3.14 -3.83 18.71
N ARG A 222 -4.21 -4.05 17.94
CA ARG A 222 -5.25 -5.03 18.31
C ARG A 222 -4.61 -6.44 18.38
N PRO A 223 -4.93 -7.28 19.38
CA PRO A 223 -4.35 -8.63 19.52
C PRO A 223 -4.50 -9.49 18.28
N HIS A 224 -3.46 -10.27 17.94
CA HIS A 224 -3.42 -11.11 16.74
C HIS A 224 -4.60 -12.08 16.68
N SER A 225 -4.98 -12.71 17.83
CA SER A 225 -6.12 -13.63 17.89
C SER A 225 -7.46 -12.97 17.58
N GLU A 226 -7.64 -11.70 17.97
CA GLU A 226 -8.86 -10.95 17.67
C GLU A 226 -8.92 -10.58 16.20
N ARG A 227 -7.80 -10.13 15.62
CA ARG A 227 -7.69 -9.83 14.19
C ARG A 227 -7.93 -11.07 13.35
N LEU A 228 -7.30 -12.19 13.69
CA LEU A 228 -7.52 -13.48 13.01
C LEU A 228 -8.98 -13.89 13.05
N ALA A 229 -9.62 -13.86 14.25
CA ALA A 229 -11.03 -14.19 14.40
C ALA A 229 -11.96 -13.24 13.63
N PHE A 230 -11.58 -11.98 13.47
CA PHE A 230 -12.31 -11.02 12.65
C PHE A 230 -12.20 -11.36 11.16
N LEU A 231 -11.00 -11.53 10.61
CA LEU A 231 -10.80 -11.86 9.20
C LEU A 231 -11.49 -13.17 8.82
N GLN A 232 -11.42 -14.20 9.66
CA GLN A 232 -12.02 -15.51 9.39
C GLN A 232 -13.56 -15.51 9.33
N GLN A 233 -14.21 -14.38 9.65
CA GLN A 233 -15.65 -14.22 9.39
C GLN A 233 -15.95 -13.94 7.90
N TYR A 234 -14.94 -13.57 7.10
CA TYR A 234 -15.09 -13.14 5.71
C TYR A 234 -14.22 -13.94 4.73
N PRO A 235 -14.31 -15.30 4.72
CA PRO A 235 -13.40 -16.13 3.92
C PRO A 235 -13.52 -15.88 2.41
N GLU A 236 -14.71 -15.48 1.93
CA GLU A 236 -14.94 -15.17 0.52
C GLU A 236 -14.25 -13.86 0.09
N LEU A 237 -14.10 -12.88 1.00
CA LEU A 237 -13.35 -11.65 0.74
C LEU A 237 -11.85 -11.90 0.81
N ILE A 238 -11.40 -12.73 1.77
CA ILE A 238 -9.99 -13.12 1.87
C ILE A 238 -9.54 -13.75 0.56
N ALA A 239 -10.32 -14.68 0.01
CA ALA A 239 -9.99 -15.38 -1.22
C ALA A 239 -9.90 -14.48 -2.48
N GLN A 240 -10.40 -13.25 -2.43
CA GLN A 240 -10.34 -12.30 -3.55
C GLN A 240 -9.00 -11.56 -3.68
N ARG A 241 -8.16 -11.58 -2.61
CA ARG A 241 -6.96 -10.74 -2.56
C ARG A 241 -5.79 -11.48 -1.92
N ASP A 242 -4.68 -11.56 -2.62
CA ASP A 242 -3.46 -12.22 -2.15
C ASP A 242 -2.89 -11.57 -0.87
N ASP A 243 -3.05 -10.26 -0.71
CA ASP A 243 -2.62 -9.54 0.50
C ASP A 243 -3.45 -9.91 1.74
N LEU A 244 -4.77 -10.15 1.59
CA LEU A 244 -5.63 -10.66 2.68
C LEU A 244 -5.31 -12.12 3.03
N VAL A 245 -5.09 -12.97 2.03
CA VAL A 245 -4.65 -14.37 2.26
C VAL A 245 -3.34 -14.37 3.03
N LEU A 246 -2.40 -13.53 2.62
CA LEU A 246 -1.10 -13.42 3.29
C LEU A 246 -1.23 -12.88 4.73
N GLU A 247 -2.14 -11.93 4.98
CA GLU A 247 -2.36 -11.40 6.33
C GLU A 247 -2.99 -12.46 7.25
N GLU A 248 -3.94 -13.27 6.77
CA GLU A 248 -4.45 -14.43 7.51
C GLU A 248 -3.32 -15.41 7.87
N ILE A 249 -2.47 -15.76 6.90
CA ILE A 249 -1.29 -16.62 7.12
C ILE A 249 -0.33 -16.00 8.14
N THR A 250 -0.09 -14.69 8.04
CA THR A 250 0.76 -13.97 8.98
C THR A 250 0.21 -14.04 10.40
N LEU A 251 -1.09 -13.86 10.57
CA LEU A 251 -1.76 -13.97 11.86
C LEU A 251 -1.75 -15.41 12.42
N LEU A 252 -1.93 -16.43 11.56
CA LEU A 252 -1.76 -17.82 11.95
C LEU A 252 -0.33 -18.09 12.45
N ASN A 253 0.68 -17.57 11.76
CA ASN A 253 2.06 -17.66 12.21
C ASN A 253 2.27 -16.94 13.56
N GLN A 254 1.71 -15.75 13.74
CA GLN A 254 1.83 -14.97 14.98
C GLN A 254 1.06 -15.58 16.16
N THR A 255 0.03 -16.37 15.90
CA THR A 255 -0.72 -17.12 16.92
C THR A 255 -0.16 -18.53 17.17
N GLY A 256 0.91 -18.93 16.47
CA GLY A 256 1.56 -20.25 16.65
C GLY A 256 0.90 -21.40 15.90
N GLU A 257 -0.05 -21.12 15.02
CA GLU A 257 -0.78 -22.10 14.21
C GLU A 257 -0.03 -22.42 12.90
N TYR A 258 1.26 -22.74 13.01
CA TYR A 258 2.20 -22.88 11.89
C TYR A 258 1.79 -23.94 10.87
N GLU A 259 1.17 -25.05 11.29
CA GLU A 259 0.68 -26.10 10.38
C GLU A 259 -0.45 -25.58 9.47
N LYS A 260 -1.36 -24.78 10.02
CA LYS A 260 -2.42 -24.15 9.22
C LYS A 260 -1.84 -23.14 8.25
N ALA A 261 -0.91 -22.29 8.72
CA ALA A 261 -0.20 -21.33 7.89
C ALA A 261 0.52 -22.03 6.74
N LYS A 262 1.27 -23.11 7.01
CA LYS A 262 1.94 -23.94 6.00
C LYS A 262 0.93 -24.49 4.98
N THR A 263 -0.19 -25.05 5.45
CA THR A 263 -1.21 -25.64 4.59
C THR A 263 -1.80 -24.62 3.61
N LEU A 264 -2.12 -23.39 4.09
CA LEU A 264 -2.63 -22.32 3.24
C LEU A 264 -1.59 -21.84 2.23
N LEU A 265 -0.33 -21.67 2.67
CA LEU A 265 0.77 -21.29 1.79
C LEU A 265 0.99 -22.30 0.65
N ASP A 266 0.95 -23.60 0.97
CA ASP A 266 1.19 -24.66 -0.01
C ASP A 266 0.02 -24.83 -1.00
N ALA A 267 -1.19 -24.41 -0.61
CA ALA A 267 -2.40 -24.56 -1.42
C ALA A 267 -2.70 -23.32 -2.30
N HIS A 268 -2.20 -22.13 -1.95
CA HIS A 268 -2.50 -20.89 -2.65
C HIS A 268 -1.45 -20.56 -3.73
N ILE A 269 -1.91 -19.98 -4.84
CA ILE A 269 -1.05 -19.45 -5.90
C ILE A 269 -1.03 -17.93 -5.76
N PHE A 270 0.09 -17.40 -5.32
CA PHE A 270 0.27 -15.96 -5.14
C PHE A 270 0.70 -15.29 -6.45
N HIS A 271 0.24 -14.07 -6.64
CA HIS A 271 0.68 -13.17 -7.69
C HIS A 271 1.52 -12.05 -7.08
N PRO A 272 2.63 -11.64 -7.70
CA PRO A 272 3.44 -10.55 -7.18
C PRO A 272 2.65 -9.23 -7.23
N TRP A 273 2.76 -8.41 -6.18
CA TRP A 273 2.19 -7.07 -6.14
C TRP A 273 3.21 -6.09 -5.56
N GLU A 274 3.11 -4.83 -5.97
CA GLU A 274 3.98 -3.77 -5.49
C GLU A 274 3.78 -3.54 -3.98
N GLY A 275 4.88 -3.53 -3.22
CA GLY A 275 4.88 -3.46 -1.75
C GLY A 275 4.65 -4.82 -1.07
N GLY A 276 4.54 -5.92 -1.84
CA GLY A 276 4.43 -7.29 -1.35
C GLY A 276 5.73 -8.08 -1.35
N GLU A 277 6.78 -7.51 -1.94
CA GLU A 277 8.05 -8.19 -2.20
C GLU A 277 8.66 -8.79 -0.93
N GLY A 278 9.02 -10.05 -1.01
CA GLY A 278 9.62 -10.82 0.08
C GLY A 278 8.66 -11.21 1.20
N LYS A 279 7.41 -10.75 1.20
CA LYS A 279 6.45 -11.03 2.29
C LYS A 279 5.95 -12.47 2.22
N VAL A 280 5.59 -12.95 1.04
CA VAL A 280 5.11 -14.34 0.85
C VAL A 280 6.20 -15.36 1.17
N PRO A 281 7.41 -15.28 0.55
CA PRO A 281 8.52 -16.17 0.93
C PRO A 281 8.89 -16.06 2.41
N GLY A 282 8.81 -14.84 2.99
CA GLY A 282 9.06 -14.63 4.42
C GLY A 282 8.13 -15.43 5.31
N GLN A 283 6.81 -15.44 5.05
CA GLN A 283 5.85 -16.24 5.83
C GLN A 283 6.00 -17.75 5.57
N TYR A 284 6.32 -18.12 4.32
CA TYR A 284 6.60 -19.52 3.96
C TYR A 284 7.79 -20.08 4.74
N GLN A 285 8.88 -19.34 4.83
CA GLN A 285 10.06 -19.71 5.58
C GLN A 285 9.80 -19.69 7.09
N PHE A 286 9.11 -18.66 7.59
CA PHE A 286 8.81 -18.50 9.00
C PHE A 286 8.04 -19.71 9.56
N ALA A 287 6.95 -20.11 8.91
CA ALA A 287 6.16 -21.27 9.34
C ALA A 287 7.02 -22.55 9.43
N ARG A 288 7.84 -22.81 8.42
CA ARG A 288 8.70 -23.99 8.34
C ARG A 288 9.82 -23.99 9.36
N VAL A 289 10.44 -22.84 9.59
CA VAL A 289 11.49 -22.70 10.62
C VAL A 289 10.91 -22.95 12.02
N GLU A 290 9.73 -22.41 12.33
CA GLU A 290 9.09 -22.61 13.62
C GLU A 290 8.65 -24.07 13.81
N LEU A 291 8.16 -24.73 12.77
CA LEU A 291 7.87 -26.17 12.78
C LEU A 291 9.15 -27.00 12.96
N ALA A 292 10.23 -26.63 12.27
CA ALA A 292 11.51 -27.31 12.42
C ALA A 292 12.09 -27.19 13.85
N LYS A 293 11.93 -26.02 14.50
CA LYS A 293 12.31 -25.87 15.92
C LYS A 293 11.50 -26.79 16.84
N LYS A 294 10.19 -26.88 16.63
CA LYS A 294 9.34 -27.82 17.37
C LYS A 294 9.78 -29.28 17.14
N ALA A 295 10.13 -29.62 15.89
CA ALA A 295 10.65 -30.96 15.57
C ALA A 295 12.00 -31.26 16.26
N LEU A 296 12.91 -30.24 16.30
CA LEU A 296 14.17 -30.34 17.03
C LEU A 296 13.97 -30.59 18.53
N GLU A 297 13.08 -29.83 19.16
CA GLU A 297 12.73 -30.00 20.58
C GLU A 297 12.13 -31.38 20.89
N ALA A 298 11.32 -31.90 19.95
CA ALA A 298 10.73 -33.25 20.05
C ALA A 298 11.70 -34.39 19.71
N GLY A 299 12.93 -34.09 19.25
CA GLY A 299 13.89 -35.09 18.78
C GLY A 299 13.60 -35.65 17.37
N ASN A 300 12.68 -35.05 16.65
CA ASN A 300 12.31 -35.42 15.27
C ASN A 300 13.26 -34.80 14.23
N TYR A 301 14.56 -35.09 14.39
CA TYR A 301 15.62 -34.41 13.62
C TYR A 301 15.49 -34.55 12.11
N SER A 302 15.03 -35.72 11.62
CA SER A 302 14.85 -35.91 10.16
C SER A 302 13.75 -35.01 9.57
N GLU A 303 12.67 -34.80 10.33
CA GLU A 303 11.59 -33.89 9.97
C GLU A 303 12.09 -32.43 9.95
N ALA A 304 12.88 -32.05 10.96
CA ALA A 304 13.49 -30.72 11.01
C ALA A 304 14.36 -30.45 9.78
N VAL A 305 15.20 -31.43 9.38
CA VAL A 305 16.01 -31.30 8.14
C VAL A 305 15.14 -31.13 6.91
N SER A 306 14.04 -31.88 6.78
CA SER A 306 13.13 -31.78 5.63
C SER A 306 12.48 -30.39 5.54
N LEU A 307 11.92 -29.88 6.65
CA LEU A 307 11.29 -28.56 6.71
C LEU A 307 12.26 -27.41 6.38
N LEU A 308 13.51 -27.51 6.88
CA LEU A 308 14.54 -26.51 6.62
C LEU A 308 15.06 -26.58 5.19
N ALA A 309 15.10 -27.77 4.58
CA ALA A 309 15.47 -27.93 3.17
C ALA A 309 14.41 -27.29 2.25
N GLU A 310 13.12 -27.35 2.60
CA GLU A 310 12.07 -26.63 1.87
C GLU A 310 12.28 -25.12 1.90
N CYS A 311 12.86 -24.53 2.97
CA CYS A 311 13.15 -23.10 3.06
C CYS A 311 14.21 -22.61 2.07
N LEU A 312 15.06 -23.51 1.57
CA LEU A 312 16.12 -23.17 0.62
C LEU A 312 15.61 -22.98 -0.81
N GLU A 313 14.39 -23.43 -1.08
CA GLU A 313 13.75 -23.35 -2.38
C GLU A 313 12.55 -22.39 -2.34
N TYR A 314 12.29 -21.70 -3.47
CA TYR A 314 11.09 -20.85 -3.63
C TYR A 314 10.18 -21.51 -4.67
N PRO A 315 9.19 -22.31 -4.23
CA PRO A 315 8.23 -22.91 -5.14
C PRO A 315 7.49 -21.86 -5.99
N HIS A 316 7.19 -22.19 -7.22
CA HIS A 316 6.62 -21.26 -8.20
C HIS A 316 5.29 -20.61 -7.72
N HIS A 317 4.49 -21.32 -6.93
CA HIS A 317 3.22 -20.82 -6.40
C HIS A 317 3.36 -19.66 -5.42
N LEU A 318 4.56 -19.37 -4.90
CA LEU A 318 4.81 -18.20 -4.06
C LEU A 318 4.80 -16.88 -4.84
N GLY A 319 4.82 -16.94 -6.18
CA GLY A 319 4.81 -15.74 -7.04
C GLY A 319 6.12 -14.98 -7.13
N GLU A 320 7.15 -15.39 -6.37
CA GLU A 320 8.45 -14.72 -6.32
C GLU A 320 9.59 -15.69 -6.52
N GLY A 321 10.65 -15.21 -7.20
CA GLY A 321 11.91 -15.94 -7.36
C GLY A 321 12.89 -15.65 -6.22
N LYS A 322 13.74 -16.63 -5.91
CA LYS A 322 14.81 -16.47 -4.92
C LYS A 322 15.87 -15.50 -5.44
N LEU A 323 16.16 -14.46 -4.67
CA LEU A 323 17.19 -13.49 -5.01
C LEU A 323 18.58 -14.08 -4.88
N HIS A 324 19.50 -13.65 -5.76
CA HIS A 324 20.91 -13.99 -5.61
C HIS A 324 21.44 -13.36 -4.31
N GLY A 325 22.04 -14.20 -3.45
CA GLY A 325 22.54 -13.77 -2.14
C GLY A 325 21.47 -13.73 -1.03
N ALA A 326 20.32 -14.40 -1.21
CA ALA A 326 19.36 -14.63 -0.14
C ALA A 326 20.06 -15.20 1.10
N GLN A 327 19.75 -14.60 2.27
CA GLN A 327 20.42 -14.98 3.51
C GLN A 327 19.69 -16.15 4.19
N GLU A 328 20.39 -17.25 4.36
CA GLU A 328 19.87 -18.54 4.84
C GLU A 328 20.60 -19.05 6.11
N ASN A 329 21.25 -18.14 6.83
CA ASN A 329 22.10 -18.45 7.96
C ASN A 329 21.36 -19.21 9.08
N ASP A 330 20.10 -18.84 9.37
CA ASP A 330 19.26 -19.53 10.34
C ASP A 330 18.89 -20.94 9.90
N PHE A 331 18.55 -21.14 8.62
CA PHE A 331 18.20 -22.45 8.10
C PHE A 331 19.36 -23.41 8.25
N TYR A 332 20.53 -23.02 7.79
CA TYR A 332 21.75 -23.83 7.92
C TYR A 332 22.17 -24.03 9.37
N TYR A 333 21.99 -23.04 10.26
CA TYR A 333 22.24 -23.20 11.68
C TYR A 333 21.36 -24.30 12.30
N PHE A 334 20.06 -24.27 12.07
CA PHE A 334 19.14 -25.28 12.58
C PHE A 334 19.31 -26.64 11.91
N MET A 335 19.64 -26.69 10.60
CA MET A 335 19.98 -27.95 9.93
C MET A 335 21.21 -28.59 10.56
N GLY A 336 22.24 -27.80 10.89
CA GLY A 336 23.41 -28.30 11.61
C GLY A 336 23.04 -28.88 12.98
N CYS A 337 22.15 -28.23 13.75
CA CYS A 337 21.64 -28.76 15.00
C CYS A 337 20.85 -30.07 14.80
N ALA A 338 20.08 -30.18 13.73
CA ALA A 338 19.35 -31.41 13.41
C ALA A 338 20.31 -32.56 13.02
N TYR A 339 21.33 -32.31 12.23
CA TYR A 339 22.34 -33.32 11.88
C TYR A 339 23.18 -33.74 13.09
N GLU A 340 23.50 -32.81 14.00
CA GLU A 340 24.14 -33.12 15.27
C GLU A 340 23.26 -34.12 16.08
N GLY A 341 21.95 -33.85 16.19
CA GLY A 341 21.00 -34.76 16.85
C GLY A 341 20.88 -36.12 16.18
N LEU A 342 21.09 -36.20 14.86
CA LEU A 342 21.15 -37.48 14.13
C LEU A 342 22.51 -38.20 14.26
N GLY A 343 23.49 -37.62 14.95
CA GLY A 343 24.85 -38.14 15.04
C GLY A 343 25.68 -38.01 13.75
N GLN A 344 25.23 -37.18 12.78
CA GLN A 344 25.89 -36.95 11.50
C GLN A 344 26.78 -35.69 11.61
N ASN A 345 27.82 -35.78 12.46
CA ASN A 345 28.65 -34.65 12.85
C ASN A 345 29.32 -33.95 11.67
N ASP A 346 29.76 -34.67 10.64
CA ASP A 346 30.40 -34.08 9.44
C ASP A 346 29.43 -33.14 8.71
N LYS A 347 28.17 -33.58 8.54
CA LYS A 347 27.11 -32.74 7.94
C LYS A 347 26.73 -31.57 8.83
N ALA A 348 26.74 -31.76 10.15
CA ALA A 348 26.47 -30.67 11.08
C ALA A 348 27.50 -29.56 10.92
N VAL A 349 28.78 -29.91 10.85
CA VAL A 349 29.88 -28.97 10.62
C VAL A 349 29.75 -28.27 9.25
N GLU A 350 29.46 -29.04 8.18
CA GLU A 350 29.19 -28.45 6.85
C GLU A 350 28.07 -27.40 6.87
N CYS A 351 26.95 -27.70 7.54
CA CYS A 351 25.84 -26.76 7.69
C CYS A 351 26.24 -25.51 8.48
N TRP A 352 26.96 -25.64 9.60
CA TRP A 352 27.40 -24.49 10.36
C TRP A 352 28.45 -23.64 9.60
N GLU A 353 29.31 -24.23 8.80
CA GLU A 353 30.21 -23.47 7.89
C GLU A 353 29.41 -22.72 6.80
N GLN A 354 28.29 -23.27 6.32
CA GLN A 354 27.37 -22.51 5.46
C GLN A 354 26.65 -21.40 6.21
N ALA A 355 26.25 -21.65 7.48
CA ALA A 355 25.54 -20.67 8.29
C ALA A 355 26.37 -19.41 8.59
N ILE A 356 27.71 -19.43 8.49
CA ILE A 356 28.54 -18.25 8.71
C ILE A 356 28.82 -17.40 7.45
N VAL A 357 28.38 -17.87 6.27
CA VAL A 357 28.62 -17.18 4.99
C VAL A 357 27.69 -15.97 4.84
N GLY A 358 28.16 -14.90 4.20
CA GLY A 358 27.36 -13.74 3.85
C GLY A 358 27.77 -12.45 4.57
N PRO A 359 26.94 -11.38 4.42
CA PRO A 359 27.22 -10.09 5.05
C PRO A 359 27.35 -10.18 6.56
N THR A 360 28.31 -9.45 7.12
CA THR A 360 28.61 -9.44 8.55
C THR A 360 28.42 -8.07 9.21
N GLU A 361 28.08 -7.06 8.40
CA GLU A 361 27.81 -5.72 8.88
C GLU A 361 26.30 -5.51 8.93
N PRO A 362 25.76 -5.08 10.09
CA PRO A 362 24.34 -4.74 10.20
C PRO A 362 23.97 -3.56 9.30
N ALA A 363 22.76 -3.60 8.76
CA ALA A 363 22.18 -2.56 7.93
C ALA A 363 20.86 -2.07 8.53
N ALA A 364 20.31 -0.98 7.98
CA ALA A 364 19.05 -0.41 8.43
C ALA A 364 17.82 -1.31 8.13
N ALA A 365 17.96 -2.25 7.19
CA ALA A 365 16.90 -3.18 6.75
C ALA A 365 15.57 -2.45 6.41
N MET A 366 15.68 -1.32 5.71
CA MET A 366 14.54 -0.49 5.33
C MET A 366 13.82 -1.01 4.08
N TYR A 367 14.56 -1.70 3.21
CA TYR A 367 14.06 -2.26 1.94
C TYR A 367 14.03 -3.78 1.99
N TYR A 368 13.17 -4.40 1.18
CA TYR A 368 12.98 -5.86 1.18
C TYR A 368 14.25 -6.64 0.78
N ASN A 369 15.12 -6.02 -0.02
CA ASN A 369 16.38 -6.60 -0.48
C ASN A 369 17.59 -6.24 0.38
N ASP A 370 17.39 -5.48 1.45
CA ASP A 370 18.45 -5.19 2.40
C ASP A 370 18.89 -6.47 3.12
N ALA A 371 20.17 -6.53 3.47
CA ALA A 371 20.69 -7.60 4.31
C ALA A 371 19.97 -7.60 5.66
N LYS A 372 19.41 -8.75 6.04
CA LYS A 372 18.68 -8.92 7.31
C LYS A 372 19.68 -9.10 8.46
N PRO A 373 19.84 -8.11 9.34
CA PRO A 373 20.90 -8.15 10.33
C PRO A 373 20.73 -9.21 11.42
N ASP A 374 19.49 -9.70 11.64
CA ASP A 374 19.21 -10.83 12.52
C ASP A 374 19.93 -12.11 12.06
N LYS A 375 20.24 -12.25 10.77
CA LYS A 375 21.02 -13.37 10.24
C LYS A 375 22.45 -13.39 10.78
N ILE A 376 23.04 -12.24 11.15
CA ILE A 376 24.35 -12.14 11.78
C ILE A 376 24.35 -12.80 13.16
N PHE A 377 23.24 -12.78 13.87
CA PHE A 377 23.07 -13.51 15.12
C PHE A 377 23.26 -15.03 14.92
N TYR A 378 22.64 -15.60 13.89
CA TYR A 378 22.79 -17.03 13.58
C TYR A 378 24.20 -17.38 13.08
N GLN A 379 24.92 -16.46 12.41
CA GLN A 379 26.35 -16.61 12.13
C GLN A 379 27.14 -16.77 13.45
N GLY A 380 26.84 -15.91 14.44
CA GLY A 380 27.46 -16.00 15.76
C GLY A 380 27.16 -17.33 16.46
N LEU A 381 25.92 -17.81 16.43
CA LEU A 381 25.56 -19.10 17.01
C LEU A 381 26.27 -20.28 16.31
N ALA A 382 26.38 -20.26 14.99
CA ALA A 382 27.10 -21.27 14.22
C ALA A 382 28.61 -21.27 14.55
N LEU A 383 29.21 -20.09 14.69
CA LEU A 383 30.61 -19.95 15.13
C LEU A 383 30.85 -20.54 16.53
N LEU A 384 29.88 -20.38 17.46
CA LEU A 384 29.96 -21.05 18.77
C LEU A 384 29.95 -22.59 18.63
N LYS A 385 29.12 -23.14 17.76
CA LYS A 385 29.09 -24.59 17.46
C LYS A 385 30.40 -25.09 16.85
N LEU A 386 31.08 -24.25 16.08
CA LEU A 386 32.40 -24.53 15.50
C LEU A 386 33.56 -24.25 16.44
N ASN A 387 33.33 -23.92 17.74
CA ASN A 387 34.32 -23.53 18.73
C ASN A 387 35.17 -22.29 18.35
N ARG A 388 34.62 -21.38 17.52
CA ARG A 388 35.24 -20.12 17.08
C ARG A 388 34.74 -18.94 17.90
N MET A 389 34.98 -18.95 19.22
CA MET A 389 34.43 -18.05 20.22
C MET A 389 34.70 -16.58 19.94
N ASP A 390 35.93 -16.21 19.58
CA ASP A 390 36.30 -14.82 19.35
C ASP A 390 35.57 -14.22 18.15
N GLU A 391 35.37 -15.01 17.10
CA GLU A 391 34.64 -14.58 15.91
C GLU A 391 33.14 -14.47 16.20
N ALA A 392 32.59 -15.39 17.00
CA ALA A 392 31.20 -15.33 17.47
C ALA A 392 30.94 -14.03 18.25
N ASN A 393 31.80 -13.75 19.25
CA ASN A 393 31.71 -12.49 20.01
C ASN A 393 31.83 -11.26 19.11
N GLY A 394 32.68 -11.31 18.09
CA GLY A 394 32.78 -10.26 17.08
C GLY A 394 31.47 -9.99 16.35
N ARG A 395 30.71 -11.06 16.01
CA ARG A 395 29.37 -10.90 15.38
C ARG A 395 28.37 -10.24 16.34
N PHE A 396 28.33 -10.70 17.58
CA PHE A 396 27.41 -10.16 18.59
C PHE A 396 27.72 -8.70 18.94
N HIS A 397 29.01 -8.35 19.06
CA HIS A 397 29.41 -6.96 19.27
C HIS A 397 29.02 -6.03 18.12
N LYS A 398 29.06 -6.50 16.86
CA LYS A 398 28.60 -5.69 15.73
C LYS A 398 27.12 -5.33 15.86
N LEU A 399 26.28 -6.26 16.29
CA LEU A 399 24.85 -6.02 16.52
C LEU A 399 24.61 -4.99 17.64
N THR A 400 25.28 -5.14 18.79
CA THR A 400 25.12 -4.19 19.90
C THR A 400 25.63 -2.80 19.52
N THR A 401 26.82 -2.72 18.93
CA THR A 401 27.45 -1.44 18.54
C THR A 401 26.61 -0.72 17.46
N TYR A 402 26.06 -1.44 16.50
CA TYR A 402 25.17 -0.86 15.50
C TYR A 402 23.94 -0.24 16.16
N GLY A 403 23.24 -1.02 17.00
CA GLY A 403 22.04 -0.55 17.67
C GLY A 403 22.29 0.67 18.57
N GLU A 404 23.37 0.64 19.36
CA GLU A 404 23.76 1.77 20.24
C GLU A 404 24.08 3.04 19.43
N LYS A 405 24.76 2.89 18.29
CA LYS A 405 25.19 4.01 17.46
C LYS A 405 24.02 4.70 16.74
N TYR A 406 23.07 3.92 16.21
CA TYR A 406 22.02 4.42 15.32
C TYR A 406 20.65 4.56 15.98
N LEU A 407 20.52 4.26 17.28
CA LEU A 407 19.24 4.26 18.02
C LEU A 407 18.44 5.56 17.90
N PHE A 408 19.14 6.69 17.85
CA PHE A 408 18.53 8.02 17.86
C PHE A 408 18.59 8.72 16.49
N ASP A 409 18.99 8.01 15.45
CA ASP A 409 19.04 8.57 14.11
C ASP A 409 17.62 8.86 13.59
N LYS A 410 17.46 10.03 12.98
CA LYS A 410 16.25 10.38 12.24
C LYS A 410 16.31 9.74 10.86
N VAL A 411 15.39 8.83 10.61
CA VAL A 411 15.33 8.14 9.33
C VAL A 411 14.51 8.95 8.33
N LYS A 412 15.10 9.15 7.15
CA LYS A 412 14.38 9.61 5.95
C LYS A 412 14.49 8.52 4.91
N MET A 413 13.37 8.18 4.30
CA MET A 413 13.36 7.26 3.18
C MET A 413 13.65 8.04 1.89
N ASP A 414 14.56 7.50 1.06
CA ASP A 414 14.83 8.06 -0.25
C ASP A 414 13.92 7.37 -1.27
N TYR A 415 13.09 8.15 -1.95
CA TYR A 415 12.12 7.65 -2.93
C TYR A 415 12.74 7.16 -4.25
N PHE A 416 14.04 7.28 -4.41
CA PHE A 416 14.76 6.74 -5.57
C PHE A 416 15.23 5.29 -5.40
N ALA A 417 14.87 4.66 -4.30
CA ALA A 417 15.09 3.24 -4.14
C ALA A 417 14.18 2.43 -5.07
N VAL A 418 14.71 1.33 -5.56
CA VAL A 418 14.08 0.47 -6.59
C VAL A 418 12.75 -0.14 -6.13
N SER A 419 12.52 -0.22 -4.82
CA SER A 419 11.24 -0.59 -4.23
C SER A 419 10.66 0.65 -3.54
N LEU A 420 9.47 1.04 -3.96
CA LEU A 420 8.71 2.04 -3.24
C LEU A 420 8.55 1.56 -1.79
N PRO A 421 8.70 2.48 -0.80
CA PRO A 421 8.23 2.17 0.53
C PRO A 421 6.79 1.68 0.41
N ASP A 422 6.41 0.74 1.24
CA ASP A 422 5.03 0.27 1.28
C ASP A 422 4.12 1.46 1.01
N LEU A 423 3.27 1.37 -0.01
CA LEU A 423 2.20 2.33 -0.24
C LEU A 423 1.25 2.21 0.95
N LEU A 424 1.71 2.70 2.09
CA LEU A 424 1.02 2.57 3.36
C LEU A 424 -0.18 3.50 3.30
N ILE A 425 -1.36 2.92 3.33
CA ILE A 425 -2.60 3.66 3.51
C ILE A 425 -2.58 4.36 4.87
N TRP A 426 -2.07 3.68 5.89
CA TRP A 426 -1.87 4.21 7.24
C TRP A 426 -0.42 4.63 7.41
N GLU A 427 -0.17 5.92 7.67
CA GLU A 427 1.18 6.47 7.84
C GLU A 427 1.94 5.77 8.96
N ASP A 428 3.27 5.69 8.82
CA ASP A 428 4.19 5.07 9.77
C ASP A 428 5.29 6.04 10.19
N ASP A 429 5.71 5.98 11.45
CA ASP A 429 6.86 6.74 11.93
C ASP A 429 8.14 5.93 11.73
N LEU A 430 8.89 6.27 10.69
CA LEU A 430 10.16 5.63 10.37
C LEU A 430 11.21 5.77 11.49
N THR A 431 11.11 6.79 12.32
CA THR A 431 12.00 6.97 13.46
C THR A 431 11.71 5.94 14.55
N ILE A 432 10.43 5.67 14.82
CA ILE A 432 10.01 4.59 15.73
C ILE A 432 10.43 3.23 15.14
N ARG A 433 10.26 3.02 13.85
CA ARG A 433 10.72 1.79 13.17
C ARG A 433 12.22 1.57 13.34
N ASN A 434 13.03 2.63 13.21
CA ASN A 434 14.47 2.55 13.48
C ASN A 434 14.77 2.21 14.94
N VAL A 435 14.07 2.81 15.90
CA VAL A 435 14.23 2.50 17.33
C VAL A 435 13.94 1.03 17.61
N ILE A 436 12.86 0.49 17.04
CA ILE A 436 12.49 -0.93 17.13
C ILE A 436 13.63 -1.81 16.59
N HIS A 437 14.09 -1.51 15.36
CA HIS A 437 15.16 -2.23 14.70
C HIS A 437 16.45 -2.24 15.53
N CYS A 438 16.93 -1.06 15.96
CA CYS A 438 18.14 -0.94 16.76
C CYS A 438 18.05 -1.70 18.10
N LYS A 439 16.93 -1.59 18.81
CA LYS A 439 16.70 -2.33 20.06
C LYS A 439 16.68 -3.84 19.85
N TYR A 440 16.09 -4.30 18.76
CA TYR A 440 16.07 -5.71 18.41
C TYR A 440 17.51 -6.22 18.12
N MET A 441 18.31 -5.47 17.34
CA MET A 441 19.70 -5.83 17.09
C MET A 441 20.51 -5.91 18.40
N MET A 442 20.37 -4.91 19.27
CA MET A 442 21.01 -4.94 20.59
C MET A 442 20.58 -6.15 21.42
N ALA A 443 19.30 -6.50 21.39
CA ALA A 443 18.77 -7.66 22.12
C ALA A 443 19.42 -8.97 21.67
N LEU A 444 19.52 -9.20 20.36
CA LEU A 444 20.21 -10.36 19.79
C LEU A 444 21.70 -10.38 20.16
N GLY A 445 22.38 -9.24 20.02
CA GLY A 445 23.79 -9.14 20.36
C GLY A 445 24.08 -9.40 21.83
N TYR A 446 23.33 -8.78 22.74
CA TYR A 446 23.50 -9.00 24.19
C TYR A 446 23.18 -10.45 24.61
N TRP A 447 22.20 -11.09 23.97
CA TRP A 447 21.96 -12.51 24.22
C TRP A 447 23.18 -13.37 23.87
N GLY A 448 23.75 -13.14 22.67
CA GLY A 448 24.94 -13.86 22.22
C GLY A 448 26.16 -13.66 23.12
N LEU A 449 26.29 -12.45 23.71
CA LEU A 449 27.32 -12.11 24.69
C LEU A 449 27.02 -12.60 26.12
N ASN A 450 25.96 -13.40 26.30
CA ASN A 450 25.50 -13.90 27.61
C ASN A 450 24.99 -12.81 28.59
N GLU A 451 24.65 -11.63 28.09
CA GLU A 451 24.02 -10.55 28.86
C GLU A 451 22.49 -10.63 28.78
N LYS A 452 21.95 -11.76 29.26
CA LYS A 452 20.54 -12.16 29.06
C LYS A 452 19.52 -11.15 29.60
N GLU A 453 19.78 -10.53 30.76
CA GLU A 453 18.87 -9.57 31.39
C GLU A 453 18.69 -8.31 30.52
N LYS A 454 19.79 -7.81 29.90
CA LYS A 454 19.72 -6.69 28.98
C LYS A 454 18.92 -7.06 27.72
N SER A 455 19.16 -8.25 27.19
CA SER A 455 18.44 -8.74 26.02
C SER A 455 16.92 -8.80 26.27
N VAL A 456 16.50 -9.46 27.34
CA VAL A 456 15.06 -9.63 27.69
C VAL A 456 14.39 -8.26 27.91
N ARG A 457 15.07 -7.31 28.55
CA ARG A 457 14.52 -5.96 28.73
C ARG A 457 14.29 -5.27 27.37
N LEU A 458 15.27 -5.33 26.46
CA LEU A 458 15.15 -4.72 25.13
C LEU A 458 14.03 -5.39 24.31
N LEU A 459 13.90 -6.72 24.35
CA LEU A 459 12.80 -7.43 23.70
C LEU A 459 11.43 -6.96 24.21
N SER A 460 11.29 -6.78 25.52
CA SER A 460 10.06 -6.26 26.12
C SER A 460 9.75 -4.83 25.69
N GLU A 461 10.80 -4.01 25.44
CA GLU A 461 10.65 -2.66 24.92
C GLU A 461 10.22 -2.68 23.44
N VAL A 462 10.80 -3.56 22.62
CA VAL A 462 10.38 -3.76 21.21
C VAL A 462 8.94 -4.22 21.15
N GLU A 463 8.54 -5.21 21.93
CA GLU A 463 7.17 -5.73 21.95
C GLU A 463 6.13 -4.68 22.34
N ARG A 464 6.47 -3.76 23.26
CA ARG A 464 5.59 -2.64 23.61
C ARG A 464 5.45 -1.63 22.47
N LEU A 465 6.47 -1.48 21.62
CA LEU A 465 6.44 -0.59 20.47
C LEU A 465 5.74 -1.24 19.27
N ASP A 466 5.97 -2.53 19.05
CA ASP A 466 5.37 -3.30 17.95
C ASP A 466 5.08 -4.75 18.37
N ILE A 467 3.82 -5.05 18.64
CA ILE A 467 3.38 -6.42 18.95
C ILE A 467 3.47 -7.36 17.74
N ASN A 468 3.57 -6.80 16.52
CA ASN A 468 3.59 -7.56 15.26
C ASN A 468 5.00 -7.99 14.86
N HIS A 469 6.03 -7.66 15.65
CA HIS A 469 7.42 -7.94 15.32
C HIS A 469 7.74 -9.44 15.39
N GLN A 470 7.66 -10.15 14.26
CA GLN A 470 7.87 -11.60 14.18
C GLN A 470 9.26 -12.07 14.66
N GLY A 471 10.29 -11.23 14.53
CA GLY A 471 11.61 -11.55 15.05
C GLY A 471 11.63 -11.81 16.55
N ILE A 472 10.76 -11.16 17.35
CA ILE A 472 10.64 -11.44 18.78
C ILE A 472 10.10 -12.84 19.01
N GLN A 473 9.07 -13.24 18.26
CA GLN A 473 8.47 -14.56 18.35
C GLN A 473 9.50 -15.65 17.99
N ALA A 474 10.19 -15.47 16.86
CA ALA A 474 11.25 -16.36 16.40
C ALA A 474 12.39 -16.49 17.42
N PHE A 475 12.72 -15.41 18.11
CA PHE A 475 13.79 -15.41 19.10
C PHE A 475 13.33 -16.04 20.42
N ARG A 476 12.10 -15.75 20.88
CA ARG A 476 11.55 -16.38 22.10
C ARG A 476 11.46 -17.89 21.99
N SER A 477 11.02 -18.42 20.86
CA SER A 477 10.99 -19.86 20.63
C SER A 477 12.37 -20.52 20.59
N LEU A 478 13.44 -19.72 20.39
CA LEU A 478 14.82 -20.21 20.44
C LEU A 478 15.38 -20.29 21.87
N ILE A 479 14.91 -19.41 22.75
CA ILE A 479 15.49 -19.25 24.10
C ILE A 479 14.70 -19.94 25.21
N GLY A 480 13.52 -20.50 24.88
CA GLY A 480 12.65 -21.30 25.77
C GLY A 480 11.78 -20.43 26.66
#